data_8aa6e4a944f54952a128700c203f216b
#
_entry.id   8aa6e4a944f54952a128700c203f216b
#
_cell.length_a   1.000
_cell.length_b   1.000
_cell.length_c   1.000
_cell.angle_alpha   90.00
_cell.angle_beta   90.00
_cell.angle_gamma   90.00
#
_symmetry.space_group_name_H-M   'P 1'
#
loop_
_entity.id
_entity.type
_entity.pdbx_description
1 polymer ?
#
loop_
_entity_poly.entity_id
_entity_poly.type
_entity_poly.pdbx_seq_one_letter_code
_entity_poly.pdbx_strand_id
1 'polypeptide(L)'
;MLEWAQALFDLPRSITGQGTRDTLAYLREQEPSLENWSVASGTEVFDWTVPKEWNVTNAFIEHESGTRYADWKINNLHLVNYSIPIDTTMSYEDLIPHLYSLPEQPDSIPYITSYYQPRWGFCISHNDLEQMPYGKYKVVIDSELSGGELTGAHALVVGQFSEEILFSTNICHPMMANN
;
A
#
# COMPACT_ATOMS: atom_id res chain seq x y z
N MET A 1 4.00 8.42 -20.95
CA MET A 1 2.97 8.14 -19.93
C MET A 1 2.75 6.65 -19.68
N LEU A 2 2.50 5.80 -20.69
CA LEU A 2 2.32 4.35 -20.47
C LEU A 2 3.57 3.68 -19.87
N GLU A 3 4.75 4.03 -20.34
CA GLU A 3 6.03 3.53 -19.78
C GLU A 3 6.21 3.91 -18.31
N TRP A 4 5.82 5.12 -17.92
CA TRP A 4 5.86 5.55 -16.51
C TRP A 4 4.87 4.74 -15.67
N ALA A 5 3.66 4.54 -16.18
CA ALA A 5 2.66 3.72 -15.53
C ALA A 5 3.17 2.29 -15.29
N GLN A 6 3.82 1.69 -16.27
CA GLN A 6 4.40 0.35 -16.15
C GLN A 6 5.55 0.31 -15.12
N ALA A 7 6.45 1.31 -15.14
CA ALA A 7 7.58 1.37 -14.21
C ALA A 7 7.14 1.56 -12.74
N LEU A 8 6.01 2.24 -12.52
CA LEU A 8 5.48 2.54 -11.19
C LEU A 8 4.47 1.50 -10.69
N PHE A 9 4.04 0.55 -11.54
CA PHE A 9 2.91 -0.32 -11.29
C PHE A 9 3.10 -1.21 -10.06
N ASP A 10 4.28 -1.81 -9.91
CA ASP A 10 4.58 -2.76 -8.84
C ASP A 10 5.08 -2.10 -7.55
N LEU A 11 5.24 -0.76 -7.53
CA LEU A 11 5.72 -0.08 -6.33
C LEU A 11 4.67 -0.13 -5.21
N PRO A 12 5.03 -0.65 -4.02
CA PRO A 12 4.10 -0.81 -2.90
C PRO A 12 3.92 0.51 -2.14
N ARG A 13 3.26 1.46 -2.79
CA ARG A 13 3.04 2.78 -2.22
C ARG A 13 2.06 2.75 -1.05
N SER A 14 2.31 3.62 -0.10
CA SER A 14 1.43 3.93 1.01
C SER A 14 1.49 5.43 1.31
N ILE A 15 0.77 5.88 2.33
CA ILE A 15 0.81 7.30 2.76
C ILE A 15 2.23 7.72 3.22
N THR A 16 3.03 6.77 3.70
CA THR A 16 4.45 6.93 4.05
C THR A 16 5.22 5.71 3.54
N GLY A 17 6.54 5.73 3.68
CA GLY A 17 7.39 4.57 3.42
C GLY A 17 8.17 4.61 2.13
N GLN A 18 8.96 3.56 1.91
CA GLN A 18 9.94 3.51 0.84
C GLN A 18 9.30 3.51 -0.55
N GLY A 19 8.15 2.85 -0.75
CA GLY A 19 7.48 2.82 -2.05
C GLY A 19 7.06 4.21 -2.56
N THR A 20 6.70 5.12 -1.67
CA THR A 20 6.43 6.52 -2.01
C THR A 20 7.71 7.26 -2.39
N ARG A 21 8.80 7.07 -1.65
CA ARG A 21 10.12 7.66 -1.98
C ARG A 21 10.65 7.14 -3.32
N ASP A 22 10.54 5.86 -3.59
CA ASP A 22 10.96 5.26 -4.87
C ASP A 22 10.16 5.82 -6.04
N THR A 23 8.85 6.05 -5.85
CA THR A 23 8.00 6.72 -6.83
C THR A 23 8.50 8.14 -7.12
N LEU A 24 8.78 8.93 -6.07
CA LEU A 24 9.29 10.29 -6.24
C LEU A 24 10.68 10.32 -6.86
N ALA A 25 11.55 9.36 -6.53
CA ALA A 25 12.86 9.23 -7.16
C ALA A 25 12.74 8.99 -8.66
N TYR A 26 11.88 8.05 -9.08
CA TYR A 26 11.61 7.79 -10.49
C TYR A 26 11.05 9.03 -11.21
N LEU A 27 10.06 9.71 -10.60
CA LEU A 27 9.47 10.92 -11.18
C LEU A 27 10.49 12.04 -11.33
N ARG A 28 11.42 12.19 -10.38
CA ARG A 28 12.48 13.19 -10.42
C ARG A 28 13.50 12.93 -11.55
N GLU A 29 13.73 11.69 -11.93
CA GLU A 29 14.54 11.37 -13.12
C GLU A 29 13.89 11.88 -14.41
N GLN A 30 12.56 11.92 -14.46
CA GLN A 30 11.79 12.40 -15.61
C GLN A 30 11.55 13.92 -15.57
N GLU A 31 11.43 14.49 -14.37
CA GLU A 31 11.22 15.90 -14.13
C GLU A 31 12.22 16.41 -13.05
N PRO A 32 13.43 16.85 -13.49
CA PRO A 32 14.49 17.26 -12.56
C PRO A 32 14.18 18.47 -11.70
N SER A 33 13.16 19.27 -12.05
CA SER A 33 12.71 20.41 -11.22
C SER A 33 11.89 19.97 -10.00
N LEU A 34 11.59 18.69 -9.86
CA LEU A 34 10.83 18.16 -8.73
C LEU A 34 11.69 18.21 -7.45
N GLU A 35 11.24 18.96 -6.46
CA GLU A 35 11.88 19.12 -5.16
C GLU A 35 11.12 18.34 -4.10
N ASN A 36 11.81 17.42 -3.41
CA ASN A 36 11.22 16.65 -2.32
C ASN A 36 11.16 17.49 -1.04
N TRP A 37 10.10 17.26 -0.27
CA TRP A 37 9.94 17.73 1.10
C TRP A 37 9.46 16.58 1.99
N SER A 38 9.64 16.72 3.29
CA SER A 38 9.18 15.70 4.25
C SER A 38 8.67 16.32 5.54
N VAL A 39 7.82 15.58 6.24
CA VAL A 39 7.31 15.93 7.57
C VAL A 39 7.47 14.74 8.49
N ALA A 40 8.12 14.90 9.62
CA ALA A 40 8.40 13.81 10.56
C ALA A 40 7.12 13.19 11.14
N SER A 41 7.15 11.88 11.34
CA SER A 41 6.09 11.15 12.08
C SER A 41 5.87 11.76 13.47
N GLY A 42 4.61 11.90 13.86
CA GLY A 42 4.23 12.53 15.13
C GLY A 42 4.09 14.06 15.06
N THR A 43 4.39 14.69 13.93
CA THR A 43 4.12 16.13 13.74
C THR A 43 2.61 16.36 13.68
N GLU A 44 2.12 17.30 14.48
CA GLU A 44 0.72 17.74 14.43
C GLU A 44 0.53 18.74 13.27
N VAL A 45 -0.48 18.48 12.43
CA VAL A 45 -0.84 19.30 11.28
C VAL A 45 -2.35 19.50 11.32
N PHE A 46 -2.81 20.67 11.78
CA PHE A 46 -4.20 21.00 12.05
C PHE A 46 -4.85 19.96 13.03
N ASP A 47 -5.80 19.19 12.56
CA ASP A 47 -6.53 18.16 13.30
C ASP A 47 -5.98 16.75 13.04
N TRP A 48 -4.81 16.63 12.42
CA TRP A 48 -4.19 15.39 12.02
C TRP A 48 -2.75 15.27 12.55
N THR A 49 -2.33 14.05 12.85
CA THR A 49 -0.94 13.75 13.24
C THR A 49 -0.31 12.89 12.16
N VAL A 50 0.87 13.26 11.67
CA VAL A 50 1.62 12.49 10.70
C VAL A 50 1.88 11.08 11.25
N PRO A 51 1.42 10.01 10.58
CA PRO A 51 1.51 8.65 11.10
C PRO A 51 2.94 8.13 11.08
N LYS A 52 3.16 6.99 11.73
CA LYS A 52 4.41 6.24 11.63
C LYS A 52 4.66 5.83 10.18
N GLU A 53 5.91 5.71 9.82
CA GLU A 53 6.31 5.13 8.55
C GLU A 53 6.01 3.64 8.54
N TRP A 54 5.42 3.17 7.43
CA TRP A 54 5.12 1.76 7.21
C TRP A 54 5.90 1.23 6.01
N ASN A 55 6.65 0.15 6.26
CA ASN A 55 7.37 -0.60 5.23
C ASN A 55 7.02 -2.09 5.34
N VAL A 56 7.01 -2.79 4.21
CA VAL A 56 6.72 -4.22 4.12
C VAL A 56 7.76 -4.89 3.24
N THR A 57 8.21 -6.06 3.65
CA THR A 57 9.21 -6.87 2.92
C THR A 57 8.60 -8.15 2.38
N ASN A 58 7.56 -8.68 3.06
CA ASN A 58 6.90 -9.91 2.65
C ASN A 58 5.51 -10.02 3.29
N ALA A 59 4.53 -10.57 2.55
CA ALA A 59 3.26 -10.96 3.13
C ALA A 59 2.60 -12.05 2.29
N PHE A 60 2.07 -13.09 2.92
CA PHE A 60 1.35 -14.16 2.25
C PHE A 60 0.46 -14.97 3.19
N ILE A 61 -0.50 -15.66 2.59
CA ILE A 61 -1.31 -16.70 3.22
C ILE A 61 -1.01 -18.01 2.47
N GLU A 62 -0.62 -19.05 3.21
CA GLU A 62 -0.31 -20.37 2.65
C GLU A 62 -1.06 -21.46 3.42
N HIS A 63 -1.88 -22.22 2.70
CA HIS A 63 -2.58 -23.38 3.24
C HIS A 63 -1.59 -24.53 3.54
N GLU A 64 -1.92 -25.41 4.47
CA GLU A 64 -1.09 -26.57 4.85
C GLU A 64 -0.74 -27.51 3.69
N SER A 65 -1.45 -27.45 2.56
CA SER A 65 -1.10 -28.14 1.32
C SER A 65 0.07 -27.48 0.56
N GLY A 66 0.55 -26.31 0.99
CA GLY A 66 1.57 -25.51 0.30
C GLY A 66 1.01 -24.55 -0.76
N THR A 67 -0.31 -24.48 -0.93
CA THR A 67 -0.94 -23.53 -1.87
C THR A 67 -1.03 -22.14 -1.24
N ARG A 68 -0.57 -21.10 -1.95
CA ARG A 68 -0.75 -19.70 -1.56
C ARG A 68 -1.98 -19.10 -2.22
N TYR A 69 -2.80 -18.43 -1.42
CA TYR A 69 -4.04 -17.77 -1.85
C TYR A 69 -3.91 -16.25 -1.93
N ALA A 70 -3.00 -15.67 -1.19
CA ALA A 70 -2.62 -14.28 -1.30
C ALA A 70 -1.10 -14.17 -1.13
N ASP A 71 -0.44 -13.51 -2.07
CA ASP A 71 1.00 -13.27 -2.02
C ASP A 71 1.27 -11.85 -2.50
N TRP A 72 1.73 -11.00 -1.57
CA TRP A 72 2.01 -9.59 -1.82
C TRP A 72 3.08 -9.39 -2.91
N LYS A 73 3.99 -10.33 -3.10
CA LYS A 73 5.01 -10.27 -4.15
C LYS A 73 4.45 -10.49 -5.55
N ILE A 74 3.29 -11.15 -5.65
CA ILE A 74 2.58 -11.36 -6.93
C ILE A 74 1.69 -10.14 -7.22
N ASN A 75 0.98 -9.67 -6.19
CA ASN A 75 0.12 -8.49 -6.29
C ASN A 75 0.10 -7.76 -4.96
N ASN A 76 0.59 -6.52 -4.92
CA ASN A 76 0.67 -5.75 -3.69
C ASN A 76 -0.69 -5.37 -3.09
N LEU A 77 -1.79 -5.48 -3.84
CA LEU A 77 -3.15 -5.32 -3.31
C LEU A 77 -3.56 -6.45 -2.36
N HIS A 78 -2.90 -7.60 -2.40
CA HIS A 78 -3.21 -8.71 -1.49
C HIS A 78 -3.03 -8.36 -0.01
N LEU A 79 -2.26 -7.33 0.32
CA LEU A 79 -2.06 -6.90 1.70
C LEU A 79 -2.92 -5.68 2.02
N VAL A 80 -3.69 -5.73 3.10
CA VAL A 80 -4.31 -4.53 3.67
C VAL A 80 -3.20 -3.53 4.02
N ASN A 81 -3.25 -2.36 3.38
CA ASN A 81 -2.22 -1.35 3.54
C ASN A 81 -2.16 -0.86 4.99
N TYR A 82 -0.96 -0.69 5.55
CA TYR A 82 -0.70 -0.40 6.96
C TYR A 82 -0.98 -1.55 7.93
N SER A 83 -1.01 -2.79 7.47
CA SER A 83 -1.11 -3.96 8.35
C SER A 83 0.06 -4.04 9.33
N ILE A 84 -0.25 -4.32 10.60
CA ILE A 84 0.76 -4.65 11.61
C ILE A 84 1.41 -6.00 11.30
N PRO A 85 2.65 -6.26 11.77
CA PRO A 85 3.33 -7.53 11.52
C PRO A 85 2.61 -8.69 12.23
N ILE A 86 2.62 -9.86 11.58
CA ILE A 86 2.15 -11.12 12.13
C ILE A 86 2.92 -12.28 11.51
N ASP A 87 3.21 -13.29 12.32
CA ASP A 87 3.75 -14.59 11.90
C ASP A 87 3.10 -15.68 12.75
N THR A 88 2.10 -16.36 12.19
CA THR A 88 1.32 -17.35 12.92
C THR A 88 0.76 -18.44 12.01
N THR A 89 0.24 -19.51 12.61
CA THR A 89 -0.57 -20.50 11.94
C THR A 89 -1.93 -20.56 12.64
N MET A 90 -3.01 -20.46 11.87
CA MET A 90 -4.38 -20.43 12.40
C MET A 90 -5.32 -21.31 11.57
N SER A 91 -6.52 -21.54 12.09
CA SER A 91 -7.57 -22.23 11.36
C SER A 91 -8.17 -21.36 10.26
N TYR A 92 -8.89 -21.97 9.32
CA TYR A 92 -9.67 -21.25 8.31
C TYR A 92 -10.68 -20.29 8.95
N GLU A 93 -11.37 -20.75 9.99
CA GLU A 93 -12.40 -19.98 10.70
C GLU A 93 -11.81 -18.72 11.38
N ASP A 94 -10.60 -18.82 11.93
CA ASP A 94 -9.90 -17.71 12.56
C ASP A 94 -9.34 -16.73 11.51
N LEU A 95 -9.04 -17.21 10.29
CA LEU A 95 -8.49 -16.41 9.21
C LEU A 95 -9.56 -15.57 8.50
N ILE A 96 -10.76 -16.11 8.27
CA ILE A 96 -11.84 -15.45 7.51
C ILE A 96 -12.13 -14.02 7.95
N PRO A 97 -12.17 -13.66 9.24
CA PRO A 97 -12.40 -12.26 9.67
C PRO A 97 -11.33 -11.26 9.22
N HIS A 98 -10.18 -11.75 8.75
CA HIS A 98 -9.06 -10.95 8.26
C HIS A 98 -8.95 -10.94 6.73
N LEU A 99 -9.91 -11.57 6.03
CA LEU A 99 -9.96 -11.59 4.57
C LEU A 99 -11.05 -10.64 4.04
N TYR A 100 -10.70 -9.90 3.03
CA TYR A 100 -11.55 -8.91 2.40
C TYR A 100 -11.70 -9.23 0.91
N SER A 101 -12.94 -9.31 0.43
CA SER A 101 -13.28 -9.52 -0.97
C SER A 101 -14.54 -8.74 -1.35
N LEU A 102 -14.84 -8.65 -2.64
CA LEU A 102 -15.99 -7.96 -3.19
C LEU A 102 -16.87 -8.97 -3.95
N PRO A 103 -17.97 -9.47 -3.36
CA PRO A 103 -18.87 -10.41 -4.04
C PRO A 103 -19.48 -9.84 -5.33
N GLU A 104 -19.72 -8.54 -5.38
CA GLU A 104 -20.25 -7.84 -6.56
C GLU A 104 -19.22 -7.64 -7.68
N GLN A 105 -17.93 -7.84 -7.39
CA GLN A 105 -16.81 -7.82 -8.34
C GLN A 105 -15.88 -9.01 -8.06
N PRO A 106 -16.33 -10.24 -8.36
CA PRO A 106 -15.70 -11.46 -7.82
C PRO A 106 -14.27 -11.70 -8.31
N ASP A 107 -13.87 -11.15 -9.43
CA ASP A 107 -12.50 -11.26 -9.98
C ASP A 107 -11.56 -10.17 -9.45
N SER A 108 -12.09 -9.15 -8.77
CA SER A 108 -11.30 -8.00 -8.32
C SER A 108 -10.73 -8.22 -6.92
N ILE A 109 -9.49 -7.76 -6.70
CA ILE A 109 -8.88 -7.67 -5.37
C ILE A 109 -9.18 -6.26 -4.83
N PRO A 110 -9.88 -6.11 -3.68
CA PRO A 110 -10.17 -4.80 -3.13
C PRO A 110 -8.92 -4.12 -2.60
N TYR A 111 -8.92 -2.78 -2.58
CA TYR A 111 -7.90 -1.99 -1.89
C TYR A 111 -8.44 -1.51 -0.55
N ILE A 112 -7.81 -1.93 0.54
CA ILE A 112 -8.18 -1.59 1.92
C ILE A 112 -6.98 -1.07 2.69
N THR A 113 -7.22 -0.12 3.59
CA THR A 113 -6.20 0.49 4.44
C THR A 113 -6.55 0.39 5.92
N SER A 114 -5.54 0.47 6.78
CA SER A 114 -5.69 0.49 8.25
C SER A 114 -4.89 1.62 8.91
N TYR A 115 -4.86 2.80 8.31
CA TYR A 115 -4.01 3.92 8.74
C TYR A 115 -4.20 4.34 10.21
N TYR A 116 -5.41 4.22 10.74
CA TYR A 116 -5.75 4.78 12.05
C TYR A 116 -6.04 3.74 13.12
N GLN A 117 -6.02 2.46 12.76
CA GLN A 117 -6.30 1.38 13.72
C GLN A 117 -5.27 0.25 13.53
N PRO A 118 -4.54 -0.16 14.58
CA PRO A 118 -3.65 -1.31 14.50
C PRO A 118 -4.45 -2.58 14.18
N ARG A 119 -4.40 -3.02 12.93
CA ARG A 119 -5.01 -4.26 12.44
C ARG A 119 -4.15 -4.85 11.33
N TRP A 120 -4.43 -6.07 10.96
CA TRP A 120 -3.85 -6.74 9.82
C TRP A 120 -4.93 -7.43 9.00
N GLY A 121 -4.63 -7.74 7.75
CA GLY A 121 -5.54 -8.47 6.90
C GLY A 121 -5.02 -8.63 5.48
N PHE A 122 -5.73 -9.43 4.71
CA PHE A 122 -5.46 -9.66 3.31
C PHE A 122 -6.68 -9.35 2.45
N CYS A 123 -6.42 -8.88 1.24
CA CYS A 123 -7.40 -8.68 0.20
C CYS A 123 -7.25 -9.80 -0.83
N ILE A 124 -8.35 -10.39 -1.25
CA ILE A 124 -8.38 -11.52 -2.15
C ILE A 124 -9.58 -11.41 -3.11
N SER A 125 -9.49 -11.94 -4.32
CA SER A 125 -10.66 -12.04 -5.17
C SER A 125 -11.74 -12.90 -4.50
N HIS A 126 -13.00 -12.60 -4.74
CA HIS A 126 -14.08 -13.39 -4.13
C HIS A 126 -14.07 -14.83 -4.67
N ASN A 127 -13.75 -15.01 -5.94
CA ASN A 127 -13.60 -16.33 -6.55
C ASN A 127 -12.50 -17.18 -5.89
N ASP A 128 -11.35 -16.56 -5.55
CA ASP A 128 -10.30 -17.31 -4.84
C ASP A 128 -10.69 -17.59 -3.38
N LEU A 129 -11.37 -16.66 -2.73
CA LEU A 129 -11.87 -16.86 -1.37
C LEU A 129 -12.83 -18.06 -1.29
N GLU A 130 -13.75 -18.20 -2.24
CA GLU A 130 -14.68 -19.34 -2.30
C GLU A 130 -13.99 -20.69 -2.56
N GLN A 131 -12.79 -20.69 -3.14
CA GLN A 131 -12.00 -21.87 -3.42
C GLN A 131 -11.07 -22.26 -2.26
N MET A 132 -10.95 -21.44 -1.22
CA MET A 132 -10.09 -21.72 -0.08
C MET A 132 -10.63 -22.93 0.71
N PRO A 133 -9.85 -24.01 0.88
CA PRO A 133 -10.29 -25.19 1.64
C PRO A 133 -10.26 -24.92 3.15
N TYR A 134 -11.04 -25.69 3.89
CA TYR A 134 -10.86 -25.78 5.34
C TYR A 134 -9.48 -26.37 5.67
N GLY A 135 -8.88 -25.92 6.76
CA GLY A 135 -7.58 -26.40 7.20
C GLY A 135 -6.80 -25.35 7.96
N LYS A 136 -5.49 -25.55 8.05
CA LYS A 136 -4.57 -24.61 8.69
C LYS A 136 -3.88 -23.75 7.65
N TYR A 137 -3.71 -22.49 8.01
CA TYR A 137 -3.06 -21.49 7.19
C TYR A 137 -1.88 -20.87 7.93
N LYS A 138 -0.72 -20.88 7.30
CA LYS A 138 0.41 -20.05 7.68
C LYS A 138 0.14 -18.63 7.18
N VAL A 139 0.16 -17.67 8.09
CA VAL A 139 -0.08 -16.24 7.83
C VAL A 139 1.18 -15.47 8.19
N VAL A 140 1.75 -14.77 7.24
CA VAL A 140 2.96 -13.96 7.43
C VAL A 140 2.72 -12.56 6.88
N ILE A 141 2.98 -11.56 7.70
CA ILE A 141 3.14 -10.16 7.30
C ILE A 141 4.42 -9.66 7.97
N ASP A 142 5.45 -9.47 7.18
CA ASP A 142 6.73 -8.92 7.60
C ASP A 142 6.72 -7.42 7.27
N SER A 143 6.15 -6.65 8.20
CA SER A 143 6.02 -5.20 8.10
C SER A 143 6.62 -4.52 9.33
N GLU A 144 7.01 -3.27 9.17
CA GLU A 144 7.52 -2.40 10.23
C GLU A 144 6.73 -1.09 10.27
N LEU A 145 6.37 -0.68 11.48
CA LEU A 145 5.76 0.61 11.79
C LEU A 145 6.69 1.37 12.75
N SER A 146 7.53 2.22 12.21
CA SER A 146 8.56 2.97 12.96
C SER A 146 8.41 4.48 12.80
N GLY A 147 9.17 5.23 13.61
CA GLY A 147 9.34 6.66 13.38
C GLY A 147 10.06 6.89 12.05
N GLY A 148 9.56 7.83 11.26
CA GLY A 148 10.09 8.16 9.94
C GLY A 148 9.48 9.46 9.44
N GLU A 149 9.09 9.53 8.20
CA GLU A 149 8.54 10.74 7.60
C GLU A 149 7.49 10.50 6.53
N LEU A 150 6.56 11.44 6.42
CA LEU A 150 5.71 11.59 5.24
C LEU A 150 6.50 12.37 4.21
N THR A 151 6.61 11.84 3.00
CA THR A 151 7.37 12.45 1.91
C THR A 151 6.44 12.92 0.80
N GLY A 152 6.69 14.09 0.29
CA GLY A 152 6.03 14.65 -0.88
C GLY A 152 7.02 15.38 -1.78
N ALA A 153 6.53 15.92 -2.90
CA ALA A 153 7.34 16.72 -3.79
C ALA A 153 6.50 17.82 -4.43
N HIS A 154 7.18 18.87 -4.90
CA HIS A 154 6.58 19.93 -5.71
C HIS A 154 7.52 20.34 -6.83
N ALA A 155 6.97 20.94 -7.86
CA ALA A 155 7.71 21.61 -8.92
C ALA A 155 7.02 22.93 -9.24
N LEU A 156 7.81 23.97 -9.51
CA LEU A 156 7.32 25.27 -9.95
C LEU A 156 7.61 25.46 -11.45
N VAL A 157 6.56 25.63 -12.23
CA VAL A 157 6.65 26.05 -13.62
C VAL A 157 6.44 27.55 -13.67
N VAL A 158 7.52 28.30 -13.90
CA VAL A 158 7.49 29.77 -13.92
C VAL A 158 6.72 30.27 -15.13
N GLY A 159 5.67 31.07 -14.89
CA GLY A 159 4.88 31.75 -15.90
C GLY A 159 5.34 33.17 -16.19
N GLN A 160 4.53 33.89 -16.94
CA GLN A 160 4.76 35.32 -17.29
C GLN A 160 4.05 36.29 -16.33
N PHE A 161 3.13 35.80 -15.52
CA PHE A 161 2.29 36.59 -14.62
C PHE A 161 2.53 36.17 -13.17
N SER A 162 2.04 36.95 -12.22
CA SER A 162 2.14 36.69 -10.78
C SER A 162 1.04 35.76 -10.24
N GLU A 163 0.02 35.54 -11.02
CA GLU A 163 -1.06 34.63 -10.68
C GLU A 163 -0.57 33.18 -10.76
N GLU A 164 -0.96 32.35 -9.77
CA GLU A 164 -0.56 30.96 -9.66
C GLU A 164 -1.74 30.02 -9.85
N ILE A 165 -1.49 28.86 -10.46
CA ILE A 165 -2.42 27.75 -10.53
C ILE A 165 -1.78 26.58 -9.80
N LEU A 166 -2.44 26.09 -8.74
CA LEU A 166 -2.00 24.92 -8.00
C LEU A 166 -2.62 23.65 -8.59
N PHE A 167 -1.76 22.71 -9.00
CA PHE A 167 -2.14 21.32 -9.25
C PHE A 167 -1.70 20.45 -8.09
N SER A 168 -2.61 19.69 -7.51
CA SER A 168 -2.32 18.79 -6.40
C SER A 168 -2.81 17.38 -6.71
N THR A 169 -2.00 16.38 -6.39
CA THR A 169 -2.35 14.96 -6.57
C THR A 169 -1.78 14.13 -5.43
N ASN A 170 -2.36 12.95 -5.23
CA ASN A 170 -1.89 11.96 -4.27
C ASN A 170 -1.14 10.84 -4.98
N ILE A 171 -0.06 10.34 -4.37
CA ILE A 171 0.68 9.16 -4.80
C ILE A 171 0.73 8.09 -3.70
N CYS A 172 -0.18 8.15 -2.75
CA CYS A 172 -0.19 7.30 -1.55
C CYS A 172 -0.88 5.94 -1.73
N HIS A 173 -1.38 5.64 -2.92
CA HIS A 173 -1.97 4.34 -3.24
C HIS A 173 -1.08 3.56 -4.19
N PRO A 174 -1.05 2.21 -4.10
CA PRO A 174 -0.48 1.39 -5.16
C PRO A 174 -1.14 1.71 -6.50
N MET A 175 -0.37 1.73 -7.58
CA MET A 175 -0.91 2.05 -8.89
C MET A 175 -1.92 1.00 -9.38
N MET A 176 -1.80 -0.23 -8.91
CA MET A 176 -2.79 -1.30 -9.11
C MET A 176 -4.18 -0.94 -8.56
N ALA A 177 -4.28 -0.01 -7.59
CA ALA A 177 -5.56 0.41 -7.05
C ALA A 177 -6.27 1.42 -7.95
N ASN A 178 -5.68 2.57 -8.22
CA ASN A 178 -6.35 3.61 -9.02
C ASN A 178 -5.49 4.84 -9.35
N ASN A 179 -4.19 4.82 -9.23
CA ASN A 179 -3.38 6.02 -9.51
C ASN A 179 -2.65 5.96 -10.84
#